data_6757e9ee75c51650f74b2bc51f6ee280
#
_entry.id   6757e9ee75c51650f74b2bc51f6ee280
#
_cell.length_a   1.000
_cell.length_b   1.000
_cell.length_c   1.000
_cell.angle_alpha   90.00
_cell.angle_beta   90.00
_cell.angle_gamma   90.00
#
_symmetry.space_group_name_H-M   'P 1'
#
loop_
_entity.id
_entity.type
_entity.pdbx_description
1 polymer ?
#
loop_
_entity_poly.entity_id
_entity_poly.type
_entity_poly.pdbx_seq_one_letter_code
_entity_poly.pdbx_strand_id
1 'polypeptide(L)'
;VLYDLAGLTPLVPPASFLDEIKILGIEFEPGELESLGLYLACLYAANESMNLTAIKSIDEAWHRHILDSLTLLAVTSQYEDGSRVIDVGTGGGLPGIPLAIVCSTIRFSLLEVTTKKAAFLRDVVARLGLKNVDVIESRAEVAARDRGVRTAKGRDGGTREAFDLVVARAVARLPVLLELCAAFAKLNGKLCFIKGEQAAQEVIDAIPATHLLKVVHVDTVKTATGTLVAYEKRAATPRDYPRADGEPARCPLKGAVTRTQTKGSERVATEATPQPPTSRVNKPKLAMQSRPVAKFSEDRAPKKNRIKSLSQKAGAPVARRSRKK
;
A
#
# COMPACT_ATOMS: atom_id res chain seq x y z
N VAL A 1 -3.80 7.15 32.51
CA VAL A 1 -4.23 6.40 31.30
C VAL A 1 -4.80 7.43 30.33
N LEU A 2 -4.32 7.47 29.09
CA LEU A 2 -4.74 8.47 28.10
C LEU A 2 -6.11 8.16 27.47
N TYR A 3 -6.57 6.93 27.59
CA TYR A 3 -7.85 6.39 27.07
C TYR A 3 -8.25 5.17 27.89
N ASP A 4 -9.54 4.83 27.86
CA ASP A 4 -10.07 3.61 28.45
C ASP A 4 -10.76 2.77 27.38
N LEU A 5 -10.36 1.51 27.24
CA LEU A 5 -10.94 0.54 26.32
C LEU A 5 -11.88 -0.45 27.02
N ALA A 6 -12.07 -0.34 28.34
CA ALA A 6 -12.99 -1.21 29.08
C ALA A 6 -14.45 -0.85 28.76
N GLY A 7 -15.30 -1.85 28.75
CA GLY A 7 -16.75 -1.65 28.56
C GLY A 7 -17.19 -1.17 27.19
N LEU A 8 -16.27 -0.96 26.22
CA LEU A 8 -16.63 -0.58 24.85
C LEU A 8 -17.42 -1.69 24.17
N THR A 9 -18.49 -1.29 23.49
CA THR A 9 -19.33 -2.16 22.66
C THR A 9 -18.99 -1.94 21.17
N PRO A 10 -19.13 -2.98 20.33
CA PRO A 10 -18.91 -2.85 18.89
C PRO A 10 -19.84 -1.78 18.28
N LEU A 11 -19.27 -0.94 17.43
CA LEU A 11 -20.05 -0.02 16.60
C LEU A 11 -20.75 -0.81 15.49
N VAL A 12 -22.01 -0.48 15.24
CA VAL A 12 -22.82 -1.17 14.22
C VAL A 12 -22.48 -0.63 12.85
N PRO A 13 -22.25 -1.49 11.83
CA PRO A 13 -22.01 -1.04 10.47
C PRO A 13 -23.27 -0.45 9.86
N PRO A 14 -23.20 0.65 9.07
CA PRO A 14 -24.32 1.19 8.33
C PRO A 14 -24.73 0.26 7.17
N ALA A 15 -25.98 0.31 6.76
CA ALA A 15 -26.50 -0.52 5.67
C ALA A 15 -25.70 -0.32 4.36
N SER A 16 -25.30 0.93 4.07
CA SER A 16 -24.48 1.26 2.89
C SER A 16 -23.13 0.52 2.86
N PHE A 17 -22.48 0.36 4.01
CA PHE A 17 -21.26 -0.45 4.11
C PHE A 17 -21.53 -1.93 3.79
N LEU A 18 -22.60 -2.48 4.35
CA LEU A 18 -22.97 -3.89 4.12
C LEU A 18 -23.31 -4.15 2.64
N ASP A 19 -23.96 -3.20 1.98
CA ASP A 19 -24.24 -3.27 0.55
C ASP A 19 -22.96 -3.27 -0.29
N GLU A 20 -22.00 -2.41 0.05
CA GLU A 20 -20.71 -2.37 -0.65
C GLU A 20 -19.89 -3.65 -0.43
N ILE A 21 -19.84 -4.19 0.80
CA ILE A 21 -19.22 -5.47 1.13
C ILE A 21 -19.81 -6.60 0.27
N LYS A 22 -21.15 -6.63 0.15
CA LYS A 22 -21.84 -7.61 -0.70
C LYS A 22 -21.50 -7.46 -2.18
N ILE A 23 -21.43 -6.22 -2.69
CA ILE A 23 -21.01 -5.94 -4.08
C ILE A 23 -19.58 -6.43 -4.33
N LEU A 24 -18.68 -6.27 -3.35
CA LEU A 24 -17.30 -6.74 -3.42
C LEU A 24 -17.16 -8.26 -3.24
N GLY A 25 -18.24 -8.95 -2.87
CA GLY A 25 -18.26 -10.40 -2.63
C GLY A 25 -17.43 -10.80 -1.41
N ILE A 26 -17.31 -9.92 -0.42
CA ILE A 26 -16.63 -10.19 0.85
C ILE A 26 -17.62 -10.86 1.80
N GLU A 27 -17.25 -12.00 2.35
CA GLU A 27 -18.03 -12.73 3.36
C GLU A 27 -17.24 -12.72 4.67
N PHE A 28 -17.92 -12.38 5.77
CA PHE A 28 -17.35 -12.41 7.12
C PHE A 28 -17.61 -13.75 7.82
N GLU A 29 -16.62 -14.24 8.52
CA GLU A 29 -16.84 -15.33 9.49
C GLU A 29 -17.52 -14.80 10.75
N PRO A 30 -18.18 -15.67 11.55
CA PRO A 30 -18.83 -15.25 12.79
C PRO A 30 -17.89 -14.49 13.71
N GLY A 31 -18.31 -13.31 14.19
CA GLY A 31 -17.55 -12.45 15.10
C GLY A 31 -16.57 -11.48 14.44
N GLU A 32 -16.27 -11.59 13.13
CA GLU A 32 -15.36 -10.66 12.45
C GLU A 32 -15.94 -9.25 12.37
N LEU A 33 -17.23 -9.15 12.02
CA LEU A 33 -17.91 -7.86 11.89
C LEU A 33 -18.02 -7.13 13.23
N GLU A 34 -18.31 -7.88 14.31
CA GLU A 34 -18.29 -7.38 15.68
C GLU A 34 -16.89 -6.93 16.11
N SER A 35 -15.87 -7.69 15.75
CA SER A 35 -14.46 -7.33 16.03
C SER A 35 -14.02 -6.07 15.31
N LEU A 36 -14.46 -5.88 14.06
CA LEU A 36 -14.23 -4.63 13.29
C LEU A 36 -14.94 -3.45 13.96
N GLY A 37 -16.18 -3.63 14.41
CA GLY A 37 -16.92 -2.61 15.15
C GLY A 37 -16.29 -2.29 16.50
N LEU A 38 -15.78 -3.27 17.22
CA LEU A 38 -15.06 -3.06 18.49
C LEU A 38 -13.72 -2.35 18.25
N TYR A 39 -13.01 -2.68 17.18
CA TYR A 39 -11.81 -1.95 16.77
C TYR A 39 -12.11 -0.46 16.53
N LEU A 40 -13.17 -0.13 15.79
CA LEU A 40 -13.57 1.26 15.58
C LEU A 40 -13.91 1.96 16.90
N ALA A 41 -14.64 1.29 17.81
CA ALA A 41 -14.93 1.84 19.15
C ALA A 41 -13.64 2.17 19.91
N CYS A 42 -12.65 1.27 19.90
CA CYS A 42 -11.34 1.51 20.52
C CYS A 42 -10.61 2.68 19.86
N LEU A 43 -10.62 2.75 18.52
CA LEU A 43 -9.99 3.83 17.77
C LEU A 43 -10.58 5.20 18.14
N TYR A 44 -11.90 5.31 18.25
CA TYR A 44 -12.56 6.56 18.60
C TYR A 44 -12.33 6.94 20.07
N ALA A 45 -12.40 6.01 21.01
CA ALA A 45 -12.09 6.27 22.40
C ALA A 45 -10.67 6.82 22.60
N ALA A 46 -9.69 6.26 21.90
CA ALA A 46 -8.31 6.75 21.96
C ALA A 46 -8.11 8.05 21.13
N ASN A 47 -8.91 8.28 20.11
CA ASN A 47 -8.79 9.46 19.25
C ASN A 47 -9.05 10.79 19.97
N GLU A 48 -9.83 10.77 21.04
CA GLU A 48 -10.07 11.94 21.89
C GLU A 48 -8.78 12.55 22.44
N SER A 49 -7.74 11.73 22.64
CA SER A 49 -6.47 12.15 23.24
C SER A 49 -5.25 12.05 22.34
N MET A 50 -5.33 11.30 21.22
CA MET A 50 -4.14 10.94 20.44
C MET A 50 -4.16 11.33 18.96
N ASN A 51 -5.23 11.90 18.44
CA ASN A 51 -5.36 12.28 17.03
C ASN A 51 -5.01 11.13 16.06
N LEU A 52 -5.67 9.99 16.22
CA LEU A 52 -5.46 8.79 15.39
C LEU A 52 -6.16 8.89 14.04
N THR A 53 -7.30 9.61 13.99
CA THR A 53 -8.08 9.84 12.79
C THR A 53 -8.73 11.23 12.79
N ALA A 54 -8.84 11.83 11.60
CA ALA A 54 -9.61 13.05 11.39
C ALA A 54 -11.09 12.79 11.09
N ILE A 55 -11.47 11.55 10.83
CA ILE A 55 -12.86 11.16 10.52
C ILE A 55 -13.64 11.12 11.82
N LYS A 56 -14.74 11.89 11.87
CA LYS A 56 -15.60 12.01 13.07
C LYS A 56 -16.87 11.18 12.96
N SER A 57 -17.38 10.99 11.75
CA SER A 57 -18.58 10.19 11.52
C SER A 57 -18.27 8.70 11.59
N ILE A 58 -19.06 7.95 12.35
CA ILE A 58 -18.95 6.50 12.46
C ILE A 58 -19.23 5.84 11.10
N ASP A 59 -20.24 6.30 10.38
CA ASP A 59 -20.58 5.77 9.06
C ASP A 59 -19.43 5.97 8.07
N GLU A 60 -18.84 7.18 8.07
CA GLU A 60 -17.66 7.46 7.25
C GLU A 60 -16.46 6.59 7.66
N ALA A 61 -16.30 6.28 8.94
CA ALA A 61 -15.21 5.40 9.41
C ALA A 61 -15.36 3.96 8.90
N TRP A 62 -16.57 3.42 8.82
CA TRP A 62 -16.79 2.11 8.20
C TRP A 62 -16.33 2.08 6.73
N HIS A 63 -16.58 3.14 5.97
CA HIS A 63 -16.13 3.24 4.57
C HIS A 63 -14.65 3.57 4.45
N ARG A 64 -14.19 4.64 5.13
CA ARG A 64 -12.83 5.18 4.96
C ARG A 64 -11.76 4.46 5.75
N HIS A 65 -12.13 3.66 6.75
CA HIS A 65 -11.18 2.89 7.54
C HIS A 65 -11.33 1.40 7.29
N ILE A 66 -12.52 0.84 7.46
CA ILE A 66 -12.71 -0.61 7.33
C ILE A 66 -12.75 -1.02 5.86
N LEU A 67 -13.69 -0.51 5.06
CA LEU A 67 -13.80 -0.89 3.65
C LEU A 67 -12.51 -0.61 2.88
N ASP A 68 -11.90 0.56 3.08
CA ASP A 68 -10.63 0.94 2.47
C ASP A 68 -9.52 -0.09 2.77
N SER A 69 -9.41 -0.52 4.04
CA SER A 69 -8.48 -1.58 4.43
C SER A 69 -8.79 -2.93 3.78
N LEU A 70 -10.08 -3.30 3.72
CA LEU A 70 -10.54 -4.56 3.15
C LEU A 70 -10.38 -4.64 1.62
N THR A 71 -10.16 -3.52 0.92
CA THR A 71 -9.79 -3.56 -0.51
C THR A 71 -8.50 -4.34 -0.76
N LEU A 72 -7.60 -4.41 0.24
CA LEU A 72 -6.38 -5.21 0.18
C LEU A 72 -6.62 -6.71 0.23
N LEU A 73 -7.84 -7.19 0.52
CA LEU A 73 -8.18 -8.61 0.44
C LEU A 73 -7.97 -9.18 -0.96
N ALA A 74 -8.11 -8.35 -2.00
CA ALA A 74 -7.77 -8.74 -3.38
C ALA A 74 -6.32 -9.25 -3.53
N VAL A 75 -5.43 -8.80 -2.65
CA VAL A 75 -4.02 -9.21 -2.64
C VAL A 75 -3.75 -10.21 -1.50
N THR A 76 -4.24 -9.94 -0.28
CA THR A 76 -3.94 -10.78 0.89
C THR A 76 -4.54 -12.18 0.80
N SER A 77 -5.70 -12.34 0.14
CA SER A 77 -6.33 -13.66 -0.07
C SER A 77 -5.52 -14.63 -0.94
N GLN A 78 -4.47 -14.13 -1.60
CA GLN A 78 -3.57 -14.96 -2.43
C GLN A 78 -2.44 -15.61 -1.62
N TYR A 79 -2.28 -15.25 -0.35
CA TYR A 79 -1.21 -15.75 0.50
C TYR A 79 -1.65 -16.98 1.31
N GLU A 80 -0.68 -17.86 1.54
CA GLU A 80 -0.88 -19.08 2.33
C GLU A 80 -0.85 -18.80 3.84
N ASP A 81 -1.37 -19.73 4.62
CA ASP A 81 -1.34 -19.70 6.08
C ASP A 81 0.10 -19.52 6.60
N GLY A 82 0.26 -18.64 7.57
CA GLY A 82 1.56 -18.31 8.15
C GLY A 82 2.39 -17.31 7.33
N SER A 83 1.93 -16.85 6.17
CA SER A 83 2.55 -15.73 5.44
C SER A 83 2.65 -14.48 6.33
N ARG A 84 3.70 -13.70 6.11
CA ARG A 84 4.02 -12.53 6.92
C ARG A 84 3.70 -11.24 6.18
N VAL A 85 2.91 -10.38 6.80
CA VAL A 85 2.56 -9.04 6.30
C VAL A 85 3.08 -8.00 7.28
N ILE A 86 3.65 -6.90 6.78
CA ILE A 86 3.98 -5.73 7.59
C ILE A 86 3.19 -4.52 7.13
N ASP A 87 2.59 -3.81 8.08
CA ASP A 87 1.93 -2.52 7.86
C ASP A 87 2.87 -1.40 8.35
N VAL A 88 3.41 -0.64 7.41
CA VAL A 88 4.45 0.37 7.68
C VAL A 88 3.82 1.72 7.95
N GLY A 89 4.05 2.25 9.16
CA GLY A 89 3.45 3.51 9.60
C GLY A 89 1.95 3.36 9.84
N THR A 90 1.58 2.29 10.52
CA THR A 90 0.19 1.85 10.72
C THR A 90 -0.70 2.87 11.44
N GLY A 91 -0.12 3.81 12.21
CA GLY A 91 -0.85 4.85 12.94
C GLY A 91 -1.83 4.28 13.96
N GLY A 92 -3.12 4.43 13.70
CA GLY A 92 -4.19 3.83 14.51
C GLY A 92 -4.43 2.35 14.26
N GLY A 93 -3.58 1.67 13.46
CA GLY A 93 -3.73 0.26 13.10
C GLY A 93 -4.33 0.01 11.72
N LEU A 94 -4.22 0.95 10.81
CA LEU A 94 -4.86 0.93 9.49
C LEU A 94 -3.83 0.90 8.35
N PRO A 95 -3.89 -0.10 7.46
CA PRO A 95 -4.92 -1.12 7.27
C PRO A 95 -4.72 -2.42 8.08
N GLY A 96 -3.67 -2.54 8.88
CA GLY A 96 -3.19 -3.80 9.46
C GLY A 96 -4.19 -4.50 10.37
N ILE A 97 -4.85 -3.81 11.31
CA ILE A 97 -5.82 -4.43 12.25
C ILE A 97 -7.06 -4.96 11.54
N PRO A 98 -7.77 -4.20 10.67
CA PRO A 98 -8.89 -4.76 9.92
C PRO A 98 -8.53 -6.01 9.10
N LEU A 99 -7.35 -6.01 8.48
CA LEU A 99 -6.86 -7.18 7.74
C LEU A 99 -6.55 -8.36 8.66
N ALA A 100 -5.94 -8.10 9.82
CA ALA A 100 -5.60 -9.16 10.78
C ALA A 100 -6.84 -9.82 11.38
N ILE A 101 -7.94 -9.07 11.55
CA ILE A 101 -9.22 -9.62 12.01
C ILE A 101 -9.76 -10.64 11.00
N VAL A 102 -9.79 -10.28 9.70
CA VAL A 102 -10.39 -11.10 8.65
C VAL A 102 -9.42 -12.12 8.01
N CYS A 103 -8.12 -12.02 8.29
CA CYS A 103 -7.08 -12.92 7.79
C CYS A 103 -6.36 -13.60 8.97
N SER A 104 -7.08 -14.31 9.81
CA SER A 104 -6.59 -14.86 11.08
C SER A 104 -5.42 -15.84 10.95
N THR A 105 -5.21 -16.44 9.77
CA THR A 105 -4.11 -17.38 9.50
C THR A 105 -2.84 -16.69 9.01
N ILE A 106 -2.90 -15.41 8.63
CA ILE A 106 -1.77 -14.58 8.20
C ILE A 106 -1.20 -13.84 9.41
N ARG A 107 0.13 -13.70 9.47
CA ARG A 107 0.83 -12.98 10.54
C ARG A 107 1.06 -11.54 10.16
N PHE A 108 0.60 -10.60 10.99
CA PHE A 108 0.75 -9.17 10.79
C PHE A 108 1.76 -8.58 11.76
N SER A 109 2.64 -7.72 11.26
CA SER A 109 3.50 -6.85 12.06
C SER A 109 3.07 -5.40 11.82
N LEU A 110 2.71 -4.68 12.88
CA LEU A 110 2.30 -3.29 12.84
C LEU A 110 3.49 -2.43 13.23
N LEU A 111 4.05 -1.67 12.28
CA LEU A 111 5.20 -0.80 12.52
C LEU A 111 4.75 0.62 12.78
N GLU A 112 5.05 1.14 13.96
CA GLU A 112 4.73 2.51 14.38
C GLU A 112 5.89 3.12 15.16
N VAL A 113 6.22 4.38 14.86
CA VAL A 113 7.34 5.09 15.49
C VAL A 113 6.95 5.76 16.81
N THR A 114 5.68 6.13 16.95
CA THR A 114 5.19 6.90 18.09
C THR A 114 4.85 5.97 19.25
N THR A 115 5.61 6.05 20.34
CA THR A 115 5.44 5.19 21.53
C THR A 115 3.99 5.13 22.02
N LYS A 116 3.29 6.29 22.09
CA LYS A 116 1.88 6.32 22.54
C LYS A 116 0.96 5.54 21.61
N LYS A 117 1.17 5.63 20.29
CA LYS A 117 0.39 4.88 19.29
C LYS A 117 0.74 3.41 19.32
N ALA A 118 2.01 3.03 19.48
CA ALA A 118 2.42 1.65 19.62
C ALA A 118 1.84 1.00 20.88
N ALA A 119 1.75 1.73 22.00
CA ALA A 119 1.06 1.28 23.21
C ALA A 119 -0.42 1.03 22.94
N PHE A 120 -1.12 2.00 22.31
CA PHE A 120 -2.52 1.83 21.90
C PHE A 120 -2.73 0.59 21.03
N LEU A 121 -1.87 0.34 20.06
CA LEU A 121 -1.97 -0.84 19.19
C LEU A 121 -1.86 -2.14 20.01
N ARG A 122 -0.93 -2.22 20.98
CA ARG A 122 -0.81 -3.38 21.86
C ARG A 122 -2.06 -3.60 22.69
N ASP A 123 -2.66 -2.53 23.21
CA ASP A 123 -3.90 -2.59 24.01
C ASP A 123 -5.09 -3.06 23.14
N VAL A 124 -5.20 -2.53 21.91
CA VAL A 124 -6.24 -2.96 20.95
C VAL A 124 -6.06 -4.43 20.56
N VAL A 125 -4.84 -4.85 20.23
CA VAL A 125 -4.52 -6.26 19.91
C VAL A 125 -4.93 -7.19 21.06
N ALA A 126 -4.60 -6.81 22.30
CA ALA A 126 -4.99 -7.55 23.49
C ALA A 126 -6.52 -7.55 23.69
N ARG A 127 -7.18 -6.40 23.52
CA ARG A 127 -8.64 -6.23 23.68
C ARG A 127 -9.44 -7.07 22.68
N LEU A 128 -8.95 -7.15 21.42
CA LEU A 128 -9.55 -7.95 20.35
C LEU A 128 -9.12 -9.43 20.40
N GLY A 129 -8.16 -9.79 21.24
CA GLY A 129 -7.66 -11.16 21.35
C GLY A 129 -6.91 -11.66 20.12
N LEU A 130 -6.36 -10.76 19.30
CA LEU A 130 -5.64 -11.12 18.07
C LEU A 130 -4.32 -11.84 18.39
N LYS A 131 -4.18 -13.08 17.91
CA LYS A 131 -2.99 -13.94 18.15
C LYS A 131 -2.00 -13.88 16.99
N ASN A 132 -2.38 -13.25 15.90
CA ASN A 132 -1.64 -13.14 14.65
C ASN A 132 -1.04 -11.76 14.43
N VAL A 133 -0.97 -10.91 15.46
CA VAL A 133 -0.48 -9.53 15.36
C VAL A 133 0.65 -9.26 16.32
N ASP A 134 1.76 -8.71 15.80
CA ASP A 134 2.87 -8.16 16.57
C ASP A 134 2.99 -6.64 16.34
N VAL A 135 3.37 -5.88 17.37
CA VAL A 135 3.60 -4.43 17.28
C VAL A 135 5.08 -4.12 17.40
N ILE A 136 5.63 -3.53 16.35
CA ILE A 136 7.03 -3.10 16.27
C ILE A 136 7.10 -1.59 16.48
N GLU A 137 7.67 -1.15 17.59
CA GLU A 137 7.90 0.25 17.90
C GLU A 137 9.27 0.66 17.38
N SER A 138 9.31 1.22 16.18
CA SER A 138 10.56 1.66 15.54
C SER A 138 10.27 2.61 14.37
N ARG A 139 11.30 3.36 13.98
CA ARG A 139 11.29 4.04 12.68
C ARG A 139 11.45 3.02 11.55
N ALA A 140 10.81 3.29 10.42
CA ALA A 140 10.89 2.40 9.26
C ALA A 140 12.34 2.22 8.76
N GLU A 141 13.11 3.32 8.76
CA GLU A 141 14.52 3.31 8.34
C GLU A 141 15.38 2.42 9.23
N VAL A 142 15.10 2.37 10.53
CA VAL A 142 15.80 1.53 11.51
C VAL A 142 15.38 0.08 11.38
N ALA A 143 14.08 -0.18 11.47
CA ALA A 143 13.53 -1.54 11.36
C ALA A 143 13.93 -2.20 10.03
N ALA A 144 13.86 -1.48 8.90
CA ALA A 144 14.23 -2.01 7.59
C ALA A 144 15.71 -2.40 7.42
N ARG A 145 16.57 -2.06 8.37
CA ARG A 145 17.99 -2.46 8.42
C ARG A 145 18.23 -3.68 9.30
N ASP A 146 17.28 -4.02 10.15
CA ASP A 146 17.40 -5.16 11.07
C ASP A 146 17.39 -6.48 10.29
N ARG A 147 18.53 -7.16 10.32
CA ARG A 147 18.75 -8.45 9.65
C ARG A 147 18.58 -9.65 10.58
N GLY A 148 18.19 -9.43 11.83
CA GLY A 148 18.15 -10.46 12.86
C GLY A 148 19.53 -11.03 13.19
N VAL A 149 19.52 -12.04 14.03
CA VAL A 149 20.74 -12.71 14.53
C VAL A 149 21.15 -13.82 13.56
N ARG A 150 22.45 -13.91 13.24
CA ARG A 150 22.97 -14.99 12.42
C ARG A 150 23.13 -16.26 13.27
N THR A 151 22.49 -17.33 12.84
CA THR A 151 22.55 -18.66 13.50
C THR A 151 23.16 -19.68 12.53
N ALA A 152 23.47 -20.88 13.05
CA ALA A 152 23.95 -21.99 12.23
C ALA A 152 22.93 -22.46 11.16
N LYS A 153 21.62 -22.19 11.39
CA LYS A 153 20.52 -22.52 10.46
C LYS A 153 20.14 -21.37 9.51
N GLY A 154 20.86 -20.25 9.55
CA GLY A 154 20.56 -19.03 8.79
C GLY A 154 20.42 -17.81 9.68
N ARG A 155 19.46 -16.94 9.36
CA ARG A 155 19.11 -15.79 10.21
C ARG A 155 17.85 -16.06 10.97
N ASP A 156 17.81 -15.67 12.26
CA ASP A 156 16.65 -15.74 13.12
C ASP A 156 16.21 -14.34 13.52
N GLY A 157 14.92 -14.08 13.45
CA GLY A 157 14.35 -12.75 13.67
C GLY A 157 14.72 -11.75 12.55
N GLY A 158 14.59 -10.47 12.87
CA GLY A 158 14.81 -9.36 11.94
C GLY A 158 13.62 -9.09 11.01
N THR A 159 13.62 -7.90 10.47
CA THR A 159 12.52 -7.40 9.62
C THR A 159 12.95 -7.16 8.18
N ARG A 160 14.26 -7.03 7.90
CA ARG A 160 14.76 -6.84 6.54
C ARG A 160 14.55 -8.08 5.69
N GLU A 161 13.89 -7.92 4.53
CA GLU A 161 13.59 -8.99 3.56
C GLU A 161 12.87 -10.20 4.19
N ALA A 162 11.95 -9.89 5.13
CA ALA A 162 11.30 -10.89 5.97
C ALA A 162 9.80 -11.08 5.68
N PHE A 163 9.19 -10.22 4.85
CA PHE A 163 7.74 -10.19 4.65
C PHE A 163 7.35 -10.55 3.22
N ASP A 164 6.26 -11.30 3.11
CA ASP A 164 5.68 -11.72 1.83
C ASP A 164 4.92 -10.56 1.20
N LEU A 165 4.27 -9.74 2.03
CA LEU A 165 3.56 -8.53 1.63
C LEU A 165 3.90 -7.37 2.58
N VAL A 166 4.12 -6.20 1.98
CA VAL A 166 4.29 -4.92 2.68
C VAL A 166 3.11 -4.04 2.30
N VAL A 167 2.38 -3.55 3.30
CA VAL A 167 1.27 -2.62 3.09
C VAL A 167 1.56 -1.29 3.78
N ALA A 168 0.95 -0.21 3.28
CA ALA A 168 0.94 1.08 3.94
C ALA A 168 -0.21 1.94 3.41
N ARG A 169 -0.68 2.86 4.25
CA ARG A 169 -1.71 3.85 3.92
C ARG A 169 -1.35 5.20 4.51
N ALA A 170 -1.50 6.27 3.72
CA ALA A 170 -1.36 7.67 4.16
C ALA A 170 -0.03 8.04 4.84
N VAL A 171 1.07 7.32 4.55
CA VAL A 171 2.39 7.55 5.17
C VAL A 171 3.17 8.66 4.44
N ALA A 172 3.35 8.51 3.11
CA ALA A 172 4.15 9.42 2.29
C ALA A 172 3.79 9.28 0.79
N ARG A 173 4.36 10.16 -0.05
CA ARG A 173 4.33 9.98 -1.52
C ARG A 173 5.16 8.76 -1.92
N LEU A 174 4.81 8.12 -3.05
CA LEU A 174 5.42 6.86 -3.48
C LEU A 174 6.95 6.84 -3.57
N PRO A 175 7.67 7.88 -4.03
CA PRO A 175 9.14 7.87 -4.04
C PRO A 175 9.74 7.68 -2.63
N VAL A 176 9.15 8.30 -1.61
CA VAL A 176 9.55 8.17 -0.21
C VAL A 176 9.07 6.83 0.35
N LEU A 177 7.81 6.49 0.11
CA LEU A 177 7.18 5.29 0.64
C LEU A 177 7.88 4.01 0.16
N LEU A 178 8.28 3.96 -1.11
CA LEU A 178 9.05 2.84 -1.65
C LEU A 178 10.38 2.66 -0.92
N GLU A 179 11.10 3.75 -0.62
CA GLU A 179 12.38 3.66 0.12
C GLU A 179 12.17 3.14 1.54
N LEU A 180 11.12 3.58 2.23
CA LEU A 180 10.79 3.12 3.56
C LEU A 180 10.36 1.65 3.59
N CYS A 181 9.76 1.15 2.51
CA CYS A 181 9.09 -0.15 2.47
C CYS A 181 9.86 -1.25 1.75
N ALA A 182 10.63 -0.94 0.70
CA ALA A 182 11.22 -1.94 -0.19
C ALA A 182 12.11 -2.96 0.51
N ALA A 183 12.82 -2.53 1.57
CA ALA A 183 13.74 -3.40 2.29
C ALA A 183 13.04 -4.43 3.20
N PHE A 184 11.75 -4.29 3.49
CA PHE A 184 10.99 -5.29 4.25
C PHE A 184 10.57 -6.48 3.40
N ALA A 185 10.28 -6.25 2.11
CA ALA A 185 9.80 -7.31 1.23
C ALA A 185 10.88 -8.35 0.93
N LYS A 186 10.51 -9.64 0.99
CA LYS A 186 11.30 -10.76 0.48
C LYS A 186 11.54 -10.61 -1.02
N LEU A 187 12.45 -11.38 -1.58
CA LEU A 187 12.54 -11.57 -3.04
C LEU A 187 11.20 -12.12 -3.56
N ASN A 188 10.67 -11.52 -4.62
CA ASN A 188 9.33 -11.77 -5.18
C ASN A 188 8.17 -11.41 -4.23
N GLY A 189 8.45 -10.86 -3.06
CA GLY A 189 7.43 -10.27 -2.18
C GLY A 189 6.79 -9.04 -2.80
N LYS A 190 5.56 -8.77 -2.43
CA LYS A 190 4.79 -7.64 -2.96
C LYS A 190 4.77 -6.46 -1.99
N LEU A 191 4.64 -5.26 -2.56
CA LEU A 191 4.32 -4.04 -1.82
C LEU A 191 3.01 -3.51 -2.38
N CYS A 192 2.02 -3.27 -1.53
CA CYS A 192 0.70 -2.79 -1.95
C CYS A 192 0.28 -1.61 -1.09
N PHE A 193 0.06 -0.46 -1.72
CA PHE A 193 -0.20 0.80 -1.05
C PHE A 193 -1.57 1.35 -1.39
N ILE A 194 -2.30 1.80 -0.38
CA ILE A 194 -3.55 2.54 -0.57
C ILE A 194 -3.20 4.01 -0.78
N LYS A 195 -3.56 4.54 -1.95
CA LYS A 195 -3.28 5.90 -2.39
C LYS A 195 -4.56 6.64 -2.76
N GLY A 196 -4.50 7.98 -2.73
CA GLY A 196 -5.58 8.86 -3.15
C GLY A 196 -5.55 9.16 -4.66
N GLU A 197 -6.17 10.27 -5.03
CA GLU A 197 -6.36 10.70 -6.44
C GLU A 197 -5.06 10.92 -7.22
N GLN A 198 -3.97 11.29 -6.53
CA GLN A 198 -2.67 11.55 -7.16
C GLN A 198 -1.86 10.28 -7.47
N ALA A 199 -2.41 9.09 -7.25
CA ALA A 199 -1.71 7.83 -7.40
C ALA A 199 -0.99 7.68 -8.74
N ALA A 200 -1.63 8.03 -9.85
CA ALA A 200 -1.04 7.92 -11.19
C ALA A 200 0.20 8.80 -11.36
N GLN A 201 0.16 10.03 -10.87
CA GLN A 201 1.32 10.94 -10.92
C GLN A 201 2.43 10.45 -9.98
N GLU A 202 2.07 9.97 -8.80
CA GLU A 202 3.06 9.44 -7.85
C GLU A 202 3.78 8.20 -8.39
N VAL A 203 3.10 7.34 -9.18
CA VAL A 203 3.74 6.19 -9.87
C VAL A 203 4.80 6.66 -10.84
N ILE A 204 4.52 7.70 -11.63
CA ILE A 204 5.49 8.30 -12.56
C ILE A 204 6.68 8.88 -11.79
N ASP A 205 6.41 9.66 -10.73
CA ASP A 205 7.44 10.28 -9.90
C ASP A 205 8.33 9.23 -9.19
N ALA A 206 7.81 8.02 -8.97
CA ALA A 206 8.51 6.95 -8.28
C ALA A 206 9.42 6.09 -9.19
N ILE A 207 9.38 6.25 -10.51
CA ILE A 207 10.20 5.46 -11.45
C ILE A 207 11.69 5.40 -11.06
N PRO A 208 12.34 6.53 -10.70
CA PRO A 208 13.75 6.48 -10.28
C PRO A 208 13.97 5.63 -9.01
N ALA A 209 13.05 5.73 -8.04
CA ALA A 209 13.12 4.95 -6.82
C ALA A 209 12.98 3.44 -7.10
N THR A 210 12.12 3.03 -8.05
CA THR A 210 11.94 1.62 -8.40
C THR A 210 13.23 0.98 -8.88
N HIS A 211 14.00 1.66 -9.73
CA HIS A 211 15.29 1.17 -10.24
C HIS A 211 16.34 1.02 -9.13
N LEU A 212 16.43 2.02 -8.24
CA LEU A 212 17.39 2.02 -7.13
C LEU A 212 17.06 0.93 -6.11
N LEU A 213 15.78 0.77 -5.78
CA LEU A 213 15.30 -0.13 -4.72
C LEU A 213 15.05 -1.56 -5.21
N LYS A 214 15.21 -1.83 -6.52
CA LYS A 214 15.03 -3.14 -7.14
C LYS A 214 13.60 -3.68 -7.02
N VAL A 215 12.63 -2.80 -7.17
CA VAL A 215 11.21 -3.13 -7.27
C VAL A 215 10.66 -2.77 -8.64
N VAL A 216 9.59 -3.42 -9.07
CA VAL A 216 8.92 -3.15 -10.34
C VAL A 216 7.46 -2.87 -10.06
N HIS A 217 6.91 -1.82 -10.67
CA HIS A 217 5.49 -1.56 -10.67
C HIS A 217 4.75 -2.69 -11.38
N VAL A 218 3.72 -3.23 -10.74
CA VAL A 218 2.94 -4.37 -11.25
C VAL A 218 1.57 -3.91 -11.71
N ASP A 219 0.87 -3.13 -10.89
CA ASP A 219 -0.51 -2.74 -11.16
C ASP A 219 -0.93 -1.47 -10.43
N THR A 220 -1.96 -0.82 -10.95
CA THR A 220 -2.66 0.31 -10.33
C THR A 220 -4.15 0.15 -10.54
N VAL A 221 -4.89 -0.16 -9.49
CA VAL A 221 -6.32 -0.49 -9.53
C VAL A 221 -7.11 0.53 -8.74
N LYS A 222 -8.11 1.15 -9.37
CA LYS A 222 -9.08 1.97 -8.66
C LYS A 222 -10.01 1.10 -7.82
N THR A 223 -10.23 1.51 -6.57
CA THR A 223 -11.18 0.91 -5.64
C THR A 223 -12.32 1.88 -5.34
N ALA A 224 -13.31 1.45 -4.56
CA ALA A 224 -14.41 2.31 -4.13
C ALA A 224 -13.93 3.51 -3.28
N THR A 225 -12.83 3.35 -2.54
CA THR A 225 -12.35 4.33 -1.55
C THR A 225 -11.04 5.03 -1.95
N GLY A 226 -10.34 4.53 -2.97
CA GLY A 226 -9.05 5.08 -3.38
C GLY A 226 -8.42 4.37 -4.57
N THR A 227 -7.12 4.15 -4.49
CA THR A 227 -6.35 3.46 -5.54
C THR A 227 -5.31 2.55 -4.89
N LEU A 228 -5.31 1.27 -5.24
CA LEU A 228 -4.25 0.33 -4.88
C LEU A 228 -3.12 0.44 -5.89
N VAL A 229 -1.89 0.61 -5.40
CA VAL A 229 -0.68 0.61 -6.24
C VAL A 229 0.21 -0.52 -5.77
N ALA A 230 0.51 -1.46 -6.67
CA ALA A 230 1.26 -2.66 -6.38
C ALA A 230 2.64 -2.66 -7.04
N TYR A 231 3.64 -3.08 -6.27
CA TYR A 231 5.01 -3.33 -6.72
C TYR A 231 5.43 -4.75 -6.35
N GLU A 232 6.44 -5.26 -7.03
CA GLU A 232 7.07 -6.53 -6.72
C GLU A 232 8.57 -6.37 -6.56
N LYS A 233 9.15 -7.02 -5.57
CA LYS A 233 10.58 -7.04 -5.30
C LYS A 233 11.30 -7.98 -6.26
N ARG A 234 12.25 -7.46 -7.08
CA ARG A 234 12.96 -8.24 -8.10
C ARG A 234 14.38 -8.63 -7.73
N ALA A 235 14.98 -7.92 -6.80
CA ALA A 235 16.31 -8.24 -6.27
C ALA A 235 16.45 -7.69 -4.84
N ALA A 236 17.50 -8.11 -4.12
CA ALA A 236 17.81 -7.58 -2.79
C ALA A 236 17.95 -6.04 -2.84
N THR A 237 17.33 -5.36 -1.87
CA THR A 237 17.51 -3.91 -1.72
C THR A 237 18.96 -3.61 -1.39
N PRO A 238 19.64 -2.70 -2.12
CA PRO A 238 21.01 -2.33 -1.82
C PRO A 238 21.21 -1.91 -0.36
N ARG A 239 22.41 -2.13 0.20
CA ARG A 239 22.65 -1.92 1.63
C ARG A 239 22.53 -0.47 2.08
N ASP A 240 22.69 0.47 1.15
CA ASP A 240 22.56 1.90 1.39
C ASP A 240 21.11 2.34 1.64
N TYR A 241 20.13 1.48 1.29
CA TYR A 241 18.71 1.77 1.48
C TYR A 241 18.05 0.90 2.56
N PRO A 242 17.09 1.48 3.31
CA PRO A 242 16.74 2.91 3.31
C PRO A 242 17.90 3.76 3.80
N ARG A 243 17.99 5.03 3.37
CA ARG A 243 18.97 6.00 3.88
C ARG A 243 18.70 6.32 5.36
N ALA A 244 19.50 7.21 5.93
CA ALA A 244 19.41 7.58 7.35
C ALA A 244 18.02 8.18 7.69
N ASP A 245 17.70 8.16 8.97
CA ASP A 245 16.41 8.61 9.52
C ASP A 245 16.00 10.00 9.00
N GLY A 246 14.79 10.06 8.42
CA GLY A 246 14.18 11.26 7.86
C GLY A 246 14.80 11.74 6.54
N GLU A 247 15.90 11.14 6.06
CA GLU A 247 16.50 11.51 4.78
C GLU A 247 15.58 11.20 3.58
N PRO A 248 14.87 10.04 3.54
CA PRO A 248 13.92 9.77 2.48
C PRO A 248 12.87 10.87 2.30
N ALA A 249 12.35 11.41 3.38
CA ALA A 249 11.34 12.48 3.36
C ALA A 249 11.93 13.84 2.95
N ARG A 250 13.12 14.18 3.44
CA ARG A 250 13.80 15.46 3.12
C ARG A 250 14.30 15.52 1.68
N CYS A 251 14.78 14.41 1.17
CA CYS A 251 15.36 14.31 -0.17
C CYS A 251 14.85 13.03 -0.87
N PRO A 252 13.62 13.01 -1.40
CA PRO A 252 13.08 11.85 -2.09
C PRO A 252 13.97 11.40 -3.25
N LEU A 253 14.02 10.09 -3.50
CA LEU A 253 14.79 9.52 -4.61
C LEU A 253 14.25 10.06 -5.94
N LYS A 254 15.09 10.84 -6.64
CA LYS A 254 14.80 11.40 -7.97
C LYS A 254 15.72 10.74 -8.99
N GLY A 255 15.31 10.71 -10.27
CA GLY A 255 16.20 10.33 -11.35
C GLY A 255 17.44 11.22 -11.36
N ALA A 256 18.60 10.66 -11.68
CA ALA A 256 19.74 11.46 -12.02
C ALA A 256 19.33 12.36 -13.20
N VAL A 257 19.20 13.66 -12.96
CA VAL A 257 19.20 14.63 -14.05
C VAL A 257 20.57 14.47 -14.69
N THR A 258 20.62 13.84 -15.83
CA THR A 258 21.83 13.84 -16.68
C THR A 258 22.08 15.31 -16.99
N ARG A 259 22.91 15.97 -16.19
CA ARG A 259 23.51 17.24 -16.58
C ARG A 259 24.37 16.90 -17.79
N THR A 260 23.81 17.05 -18.96
CA THR A 260 24.58 17.23 -20.18
C THR A 260 25.44 18.46 -19.92
N GLN A 261 26.72 18.24 -19.62
CA GLN A 261 27.69 19.32 -19.55
C GLN A 261 27.83 19.86 -20.98
N THR A 262 27.05 20.85 -21.33
CA THR A 262 27.39 21.74 -22.43
C THR A 262 28.56 22.59 -21.94
N LYS A 263 29.80 22.09 -22.19
CA LYS A 263 30.96 22.96 -22.34
C LYS A 263 30.73 23.74 -23.62
N GLY A 264 30.21 24.92 -23.51
CA GLY A 264 30.07 25.88 -24.63
C GLY A 264 30.77 27.17 -24.25
N SER A 265 31.84 27.47 -24.94
CA SER A 265 32.53 28.75 -24.90
C SER A 265 31.60 29.86 -25.40
N GLU A 266 31.47 30.91 -24.59
CA GLU A 266 30.96 32.21 -25.06
C GLU A 266 31.84 32.75 -26.18
N ARG A 267 31.23 33.11 -27.32
CA ARG A 267 31.61 34.23 -28.17
C ARG A 267 30.34 34.89 -28.68
N VAL A 268 30.19 36.12 -28.28
CA VAL A 268 29.21 37.09 -28.72
C VAL A 268 29.47 37.40 -30.19
N ALA A 269 28.43 37.35 -31.02
CA ALA A 269 28.31 38.14 -32.25
C ALA A 269 26.81 38.34 -32.58
N THR A 270 26.50 39.60 -32.76
CA THR A 270 25.23 40.23 -33.10
C THR A 270 24.82 39.96 -34.56
N GLU A 271 23.48 40.09 -34.77
CA GLU A 271 22.76 40.39 -36.02
C GLU A 271 22.35 39.23 -36.95
N ALA A 272 21.08 39.16 -37.12
CA ALA A 272 20.22 39.25 -38.30
C ALA A 272 19.09 38.24 -38.34
N THR A 273 17.86 38.76 -38.29
CA THR A 273 16.62 38.06 -38.63
C THR A 273 16.61 37.68 -40.12
N PRO A 274 16.17 36.50 -40.50
CA PRO A 274 15.09 36.39 -41.46
C PRO A 274 14.06 35.29 -41.17
N GLN A 275 12.91 35.48 -41.76
CA GLN A 275 11.64 34.77 -41.67
C GLN A 275 11.66 33.31 -42.19
N PRO A 276 10.60 32.51 -41.90
CA PRO A 276 10.57 31.06 -42.01
C PRO A 276 10.19 30.54 -43.40
N PRO A 277 10.59 29.34 -43.75
CA PRO A 277 9.88 28.57 -44.76
C PRO A 277 9.07 27.42 -44.12
N THR A 278 7.85 27.38 -44.61
CA THR A 278 6.88 26.28 -44.49
C THR A 278 7.44 24.98 -45.07
N SER A 279 7.28 23.83 -44.39
CA SER A 279 6.61 22.64 -44.92
C SER A 279 7.01 21.34 -44.29
N ARG A 280 5.96 20.52 -44.12
CA ARG A 280 5.90 19.05 -44.06
C ARG A 280 6.33 18.32 -42.77
N VAL A 281 5.27 18.05 -42.01
CA VAL A 281 5.13 17.04 -41.00
C VAL A 281 5.44 15.65 -41.58
N ASN A 282 6.46 14.97 -41.04
CA ASN A 282 6.58 13.54 -41.13
C ASN A 282 6.51 12.97 -39.72
N LYS A 283 5.37 12.31 -39.40
CA LYS A 283 5.18 11.53 -38.16
C LYS A 283 5.88 10.18 -38.32
N PRO A 284 6.76 9.76 -37.41
CA PRO A 284 7.13 8.36 -37.34
C PRO A 284 6.03 7.60 -36.60
N LYS A 285 5.48 6.59 -37.24
CA LYS A 285 4.62 5.57 -36.62
C LYS A 285 5.47 4.75 -35.66
N LEU A 286 5.25 4.92 -34.35
CA LEU A 286 5.71 3.95 -33.37
C LEU A 286 4.75 2.76 -33.42
N ALA A 287 5.20 1.65 -33.95
CA ALA A 287 4.52 0.36 -33.85
C ALA A 287 4.68 -0.16 -32.42
N MET A 288 3.60 -0.08 -31.64
CA MET A 288 3.47 -0.78 -30.38
C MET A 288 3.28 -2.28 -30.70
N GLN A 289 4.34 -3.07 -30.61
CA GLN A 289 4.24 -4.51 -30.50
C GLN A 289 3.79 -4.85 -29.06
N SER A 290 2.53 -5.19 -28.92
CA SER A 290 1.96 -5.80 -27.72
C SER A 290 2.52 -7.20 -27.59
N ARG A 291 3.43 -7.42 -26.62
CA ARG A 291 3.76 -8.77 -26.16
C ARG A 291 2.61 -9.29 -25.28
N PRO A 292 2.19 -10.54 -25.45
CA PRO A 292 1.10 -11.10 -24.66
C PRO A 292 1.50 -11.18 -23.19
N VAL A 293 0.60 -10.69 -22.33
CA VAL A 293 0.65 -10.85 -20.88
C VAL A 293 0.62 -12.36 -20.60
N ALA A 294 1.61 -12.87 -19.89
CA ALA A 294 1.67 -14.23 -19.43
C ALA A 294 0.42 -14.53 -18.59
N LYS A 295 -0.40 -15.48 -19.07
CA LYS A 295 -1.50 -16.05 -18.30
C LYS A 295 -0.93 -16.70 -17.06
N PHE A 296 -1.39 -16.27 -15.88
CA PHE A 296 -1.13 -16.95 -14.62
C PHE A 296 -1.62 -18.39 -14.75
N SER A 297 -0.75 -19.36 -14.48
CA SER A 297 -1.07 -20.76 -14.44
C SER A 297 -2.07 -21.04 -13.32
N GLU A 298 -3.28 -21.41 -13.70
CA GLU A 298 -4.28 -22.05 -12.86
C GLU A 298 -3.83 -23.48 -12.56
N ASP A 299 -2.99 -23.67 -11.54
CA ASP A 299 -2.77 -25.01 -10.98
C ASP A 299 -2.32 -24.88 -9.52
N ARG A 300 -3.32 -24.78 -8.64
CA ARG A 300 -3.43 -25.29 -7.28
C ARG A 300 -4.66 -24.66 -6.63
N ALA A 301 -5.68 -25.44 -6.37
CA ALA A 301 -6.91 -24.99 -5.73
C ALA A 301 -6.61 -24.42 -4.34
N PRO A 302 -6.87 -23.12 -4.08
CA PRO A 302 -6.81 -22.56 -2.74
C PRO A 302 -8.09 -22.91 -1.98
N LYS A 303 -7.92 -23.23 -0.72
CA LYS A 303 -9.03 -23.43 0.20
C LYS A 303 -9.80 -22.10 0.32
N LYS A 304 -11.11 -22.12 -0.02
CA LYS A 304 -12.12 -21.07 0.12
C LYS A 304 -11.70 -19.65 -0.34
N ASN A 305 -11.99 -19.33 -1.61
CA ASN A 305 -11.96 -17.96 -2.13
C ASN A 305 -12.99 -17.10 -1.39
N ARG A 306 -12.52 -16.17 -0.53
CA ARG A 306 -13.37 -15.14 0.13
C ARG A 306 -13.87 -14.05 -0.80
N ILE A 307 -13.39 -14.02 -2.05
CA ILE A 307 -13.80 -13.02 -3.06
C ILE A 307 -14.23 -13.73 -4.34
N LYS A 308 -15.53 -13.70 -4.61
CA LYS A 308 -16.08 -14.11 -5.90
C LYS A 308 -15.96 -12.96 -6.91
N SER A 309 -14.90 -12.97 -7.73
CA SER A 309 -14.73 -12.18 -8.97
C SER A 309 -14.64 -10.65 -8.88
N LEU A 310 -13.45 -10.11 -8.67
CA LEU A 310 -13.10 -8.73 -9.07
C LEU A 310 -12.57 -8.62 -10.52
N SER A 311 -12.31 -9.74 -11.22
CA SER A 311 -11.62 -9.72 -12.54
C SER A 311 -12.53 -9.67 -13.78
N GLN A 312 -13.86 -9.65 -13.66
CA GLN A 312 -14.74 -9.79 -14.83
C GLN A 312 -15.65 -8.60 -15.17
N LYS A 313 -15.55 -7.42 -14.52
CA LYS A 313 -16.43 -6.28 -14.82
C LYS A 313 -15.74 -5.00 -15.32
N ALA A 314 -14.55 -5.07 -15.84
CA ALA A 314 -13.95 -3.98 -16.62
C ALA A 314 -14.09 -4.29 -18.11
N GLY A 315 -15.23 -3.97 -18.74
CA GLY A 315 -15.37 -4.07 -20.19
C GLY A 315 -16.76 -4.49 -20.69
N ALA A 316 -17.78 -3.69 -20.44
CA ALA A 316 -19.00 -3.75 -21.28
C ALA A 316 -19.23 -2.37 -21.94
N PRO A 317 -19.35 -2.29 -23.28
CA PRO A 317 -19.59 -1.03 -23.96
C PRO A 317 -21.05 -0.59 -23.77
N VAL A 318 -21.22 0.68 -23.43
CA VAL A 318 -22.53 1.36 -23.35
C VAL A 318 -23.18 1.36 -24.74
N ALA A 319 -24.27 0.61 -24.91
CA ALA A 319 -25.06 0.61 -26.11
C ALA A 319 -25.76 1.96 -26.28
N ARG A 320 -25.40 2.71 -27.34
CA ARG A 320 -26.14 3.90 -27.81
C ARG A 320 -27.55 3.51 -28.22
N ARG A 321 -28.56 3.95 -27.45
CA ARG A 321 -29.94 3.95 -27.93
C ARG A 321 -30.13 5.00 -29.01
N SER A 322 -30.28 4.57 -30.25
CA SER A 322 -30.79 5.39 -31.37
C SER A 322 -32.27 5.70 -31.13
N ARG A 323 -32.61 6.99 -31.00
CA ARG A 323 -33.99 7.49 -31.19
C ARG A 323 -34.32 7.39 -32.67
N LYS A 324 -35.34 6.63 -33.03
CA LYS A 324 -36.10 6.80 -34.26
C LYS A 324 -37.34 7.61 -33.96
N LYS A 325 -37.66 8.45 -34.94
CA LYS A 325 -38.83 9.35 -35.02
C LYS A 325 -40.14 8.70 -34.67
#